data_dc16159cab23fc3c5790de190639b294
#
_entry.id   dc16159cab23fc3c5790de190639b294
#
_cell.length_a   1.000
_cell.length_b   1.000
_cell.length_c   1.000
_cell.angle_alpha   90.00
_cell.angle_beta   90.00
_cell.angle_gamma   90.00
#
_symmetry.space_group_name_H-M   'P 1'
#
loop_
_entity.id
_entity.type
_entity.pdbx_description
1 polymer ?
#
loop_
_entity_poly.entity_id
_entity_poly.type
_entity_poly.pdbx_seq_one_letter_code
_entity_poly.pdbx_strand_id
1 'polypeptide(L)'
;MIPLKLSGVTRILCLGAHSDDIEIGCGGTVLGLIESSDRIEFYWMVLSSNPERAKEAELSARAFLRRARTKTIVVKSFRDGFLPYIGTPVKECFEELKKAFVPDVIFTPSRHDLHQDHRFVCELTWNTFRNHLILEYEIPKYDGDLRSPNFFVPLSEAICRSKVNKLMRYFGSQRNKQWFSEDLFHGFMRLRGVEASSPTCYAEAFHCRKMLLDCHR
;
A
#
# COMPACT_ATOMS: atom_id res chain seq x y z
N MET A 1 -1.02 11.44 -21.14
CA MET A 1 -1.61 11.92 -19.85
C MET A 1 -0.75 13.07 -19.31
N ILE A 2 -1.36 14.01 -18.61
CA ILE A 2 -0.63 15.10 -17.95
C ILE A 2 -0.12 14.56 -16.60
N PRO A 3 1.19 14.56 -16.34
CA PRO A 3 1.72 14.09 -15.06
C PRO A 3 1.41 15.11 -13.96
N LEU A 4 0.79 14.64 -12.88
CA LEU A 4 0.59 15.43 -11.67
C LEU A 4 1.78 15.23 -10.73
N LYS A 5 2.28 16.31 -10.16
CA LYS A 5 3.32 16.24 -9.12
C LYS A 5 2.67 16.51 -7.76
N LEU A 6 2.85 15.61 -6.83
CA LEU A 6 2.44 15.81 -5.44
C LEU A 6 3.50 16.68 -4.73
N SER A 7 3.36 18.00 -4.87
CA SER A 7 4.25 18.95 -4.18
C SER A 7 3.83 19.10 -2.71
N GLY A 8 4.81 19.22 -1.82
CA GLY A 8 4.55 19.45 -0.39
C GLY A 8 4.17 18.20 0.42
N VAL A 9 4.14 17.01 -0.19
CA VAL A 9 3.90 15.76 0.53
C VAL A 9 5.11 15.43 1.39
N THR A 10 4.89 15.34 2.69
CA THR A 10 5.91 15.04 3.69
C THR A 10 5.54 13.89 4.62
N ARG A 11 4.28 13.50 4.69
CA ARG A 11 3.77 12.48 5.64
C ARG A 11 2.88 11.48 4.92
N ILE A 12 3.30 10.23 4.93
CA ILE A 12 2.62 9.13 4.23
C ILE A 12 2.21 8.06 5.22
N LEU A 13 0.94 7.67 5.17
CA LEU A 13 0.38 6.55 5.89
C LEU A 13 0.18 5.38 4.94
N CYS A 14 0.75 4.22 5.27
CA CYS A 14 0.51 2.97 4.56
C CYS A 14 -0.24 2.00 5.49
N LEU A 15 -1.40 1.53 5.06
CA LEU A 15 -2.28 0.63 5.81
C LEU A 15 -2.42 -0.70 5.08
N GLY A 16 -2.15 -1.81 5.78
CA GLY A 16 -2.40 -3.16 5.30
C GLY A 16 -3.34 -3.91 6.23
N ALA A 17 -4.24 -4.71 5.70
CA ALA A 17 -5.01 -5.66 6.48
C ALA A 17 -4.11 -6.82 6.93
N HIS A 18 -3.26 -7.30 6.04
CA HIS A 18 -2.35 -8.43 6.25
C HIS A 18 -0.88 -8.02 6.03
N SER A 19 0.02 -8.94 6.35
CA SER A 19 1.45 -8.68 6.49
C SER A 19 2.18 -8.25 5.21
N ASP A 20 1.68 -8.60 4.04
CA ASP A 20 2.29 -8.39 2.71
C ASP A 20 1.53 -7.40 1.82
N ASP A 21 0.37 -6.93 2.26
CA ASP A 21 -0.53 -6.08 1.46
C ASP A 21 0.13 -4.81 0.93
N ILE A 22 0.83 -4.09 1.80
CA ILE A 22 1.41 -2.78 1.47
C ILE A 22 2.52 -2.95 0.44
N GLU A 23 3.37 -3.95 0.64
CA GLU A 23 4.47 -4.27 -0.27
C GLU A 23 3.95 -4.66 -1.65
N ILE A 24 2.89 -5.48 -1.69
CA ILE A 24 2.27 -5.92 -2.96
C ILE A 24 1.57 -4.74 -3.63
N GLY A 25 0.77 -3.99 -2.88
CA GLY A 25 -0.09 -2.96 -3.45
C GLY A 25 0.62 -1.67 -3.84
N CYS A 26 1.55 -1.18 -2.99
CA CYS A 26 2.19 0.13 -3.19
C CYS A 26 3.70 0.16 -2.88
N GLY A 27 4.35 -0.99 -2.68
CA GLY A 27 5.77 -1.05 -2.31
C GLY A 27 6.70 -0.40 -3.32
N GLY A 28 6.41 -0.48 -4.61
CA GLY A 28 7.18 0.20 -5.68
C GLY A 28 7.06 1.71 -5.58
N THR A 29 5.85 2.22 -5.37
CA THR A 29 5.58 3.65 -5.15
C THR A 29 6.31 4.17 -3.91
N VAL A 30 6.29 3.43 -2.80
CA VAL A 30 7.03 3.78 -1.58
C VAL A 30 8.53 3.86 -1.84
N LEU A 31 9.10 2.89 -2.54
CA LEU A 31 10.53 2.93 -2.91
C LEU A 31 10.85 4.14 -3.78
N GLY A 32 10.02 4.46 -4.77
CA GLY A 32 10.20 5.63 -5.64
C GLY A 32 10.10 6.96 -4.87
N LEU A 33 9.15 7.07 -3.94
CA LEU A 33 9.01 8.25 -3.09
C LEU A 33 10.22 8.46 -2.19
N ILE A 34 10.79 7.40 -1.62
CA ILE A 34 12.02 7.47 -0.81
C ILE A 34 13.24 7.88 -1.67
N GLU A 35 13.28 7.45 -2.93
CA GLU A 35 14.36 7.87 -3.85
C GLU A 35 14.22 9.34 -4.26
N SER A 36 12.99 9.83 -4.35
CA SER A 36 12.72 11.21 -4.79
C SER A 36 12.88 12.26 -3.68
N SER A 37 12.77 11.88 -2.40
CA SER A 37 12.84 12.80 -1.28
C SER A 37 13.22 12.09 0.03
N ASP A 38 14.17 12.69 0.77
CA ASP A 38 14.58 12.27 2.10
C ASP A 38 13.72 12.89 3.23
N ARG A 39 12.77 13.77 2.87
CA ARG A 39 11.95 14.54 3.84
C ARG A 39 10.66 13.82 4.22
N ILE A 40 10.32 12.70 3.55
CA ILE A 40 9.07 12.01 3.77
C ILE A 40 9.15 11.16 5.04
N GLU A 41 8.20 11.39 5.93
CA GLU A 41 7.92 10.56 7.10
C GLU A 41 6.90 9.49 6.73
N PHE A 42 7.19 8.23 7.07
CA PHE A 42 6.30 7.10 6.81
C PHE A 42 5.73 6.54 8.11
N TYR A 43 4.42 6.31 8.11
CA TYR A 43 3.74 5.49 9.11
C TYR A 43 3.22 4.22 8.40
N TRP A 44 3.73 3.06 8.79
CA TRP A 44 3.43 1.78 8.18
C TRP A 44 2.70 0.90 9.19
N MET A 45 1.43 0.59 8.94
CA MET A 45 0.61 -0.18 9.86
C MET A 45 0.02 -1.41 9.17
N VAL A 46 0.27 -2.57 9.76
CA VAL A 46 -0.37 -3.85 9.45
C VAL A 46 -1.31 -4.21 10.60
N LEU A 47 -2.54 -4.61 10.28
CA LEU A 47 -3.56 -4.86 11.30
C LEU A 47 -3.61 -6.31 11.77
N SER A 48 -3.52 -7.27 10.85
CA SER A 48 -3.64 -8.69 11.15
C SER A 48 -2.33 -9.43 10.93
N SER A 49 -1.90 -10.19 11.94
CA SER A 49 -0.74 -11.06 11.85
C SER A 49 -0.76 -12.13 12.93
N ASN A 50 -0.15 -13.28 12.65
CA ASN A 50 0.33 -14.22 13.65
C ASN A 50 1.82 -13.94 13.95
N PRO A 51 2.46 -14.61 14.95
CA PRO A 51 3.85 -14.32 15.32
C PRO A 51 4.86 -14.47 14.18
N GLU A 52 4.70 -15.45 13.30
CA GLU A 52 5.57 -15.67 12.14
C GLU A 52 5.41 -14.53 11.13
N ARG A 53 4.17 -14.24 10.74
CA ARG A 53 3.86 -13.20 9.77
C ARG A 53 4.15 -11.78 10.30
N ALA A 54 4.03 -11.56 11.61
CA ALA A 54 4.45 -10.29 12.22
C ALA A 54 5.94 -10.04 12.03
N LYS A 55 6.76 -11.07 12.23
CA LYS A 55 8.21 -10.99 12.01
C LYS A 55 8.54 -10.72 10.54
N GLU A 56 7.88 -11.41 9.62
CA GLU A 56 8.02 -11.17 8.17
C GLU A 56 7.68 -9.71 7.81
N ALA A 57 6.51 -9.22 8.27
CA ALA A 57 6.05 -7.86 8.03
C ALA A 57 7.02 -6.81 8.59
N GLU A 58 7.51 -6.97 9.82
CA GLU A 58 8.48 -6.02 10.40
C GLU A 58 9.80 -5.99 9.63
N LEU A 59 10.35 -7.15 9.27
CA LEU A 59 11.60 -7.25 8.52
C LEU A 59 11.44 -6.64 7.11
N SER A 60 10.32 -6.92 6.45
CA SER A 60 9.99 -6.39 5.15
C SER A 60 9.83 -4.87 5.20
N ALA A 61 8.98 -4.34 6.09
CA ALA A 61 8.77 -2.91 6.26
C ALA A 61 10.09 -2.16 6.53
N ARG A 62 10.95 -2.71 7.41
CA ARG A 62 12.30 -2.14 7.67
C ARG A 62 13.16 -2.13 6.40
N ALA A 63 13.06 -3.15 5.55
CA ALA A 63 13.83 -3.24 4.30
C ALA A 63 13.31 -2.29 3.22
N PHE A 64 11.98 -2.12 3.09
CA PHE A 64 11.39 -1.14 2.19
C PHE A 64 11.70 0.29 2.64
N LEU A 65 11.56 0.58 3.93
CA LEU A 65 11.79 1.89 4.52
C LEU A 65 13.25 2.14 4.95
N ARG A 66 14.21 1.32 4.49
CA ARG A 66 15.60 1.42 4.94
C ARG A 66 16.21 2.81 4.74
N ARG A 67 15.91 3.46 3.64
CA ARG A 67 16.44 4.79 3.28
C ARG A 67 15.53 5.94 3.72
N ALA A 68 14.33 5.66 4.24
CA ALA A 68 13.48 6.68 4.83
C ALA A 68 14.11 7.22 6.12
N ARG A 69 14.17 8.55 6.24
CA ARG A 69 14.77 9.22 7.40
C ARG A 69 13.92 9.01 8.65
N THR A 70 12.61 9.19 8.52
CA THR A 70 11.64 9.03 9.62
C THR A 70 10.63 7.97 9.27
N LYS A 71 10.44 6.99 10.15
CA LYS A 71 9.50 5.89 9.97
C LYS A 71 8.99 5.34 11.28
N THR A 72 7.70 5.08 11.33
CA THR A 72 7.04 4.32 12.39
C THR A 72 6.46 3.05 11.76
N ILE A 73 6.76 1.89 12.33
CA ILE A 73 6.28 0.59 11.88
C ILE A 73 5.47 -0.02 13.02
N VAL A 74 4.22 -0.33 12.75
CA VAL A 74 3.28 -0.95 13.71
C VAL A 74 2.69 -2.19 13.07
N VAL A 75 2.85 -3.32 13.74
CA VAL A 75 2.23 -4.59 13.35
C VAL A 75 1.32 -5.03 14.50
N LYS A 76 0.03 -5.08 14.23
CA LYS A 76 -0.99 -5.54 15.18
C LYS A 76 -1.21 -7.05 15.00
N SER A 77 -1.84 -7.67 15.96
CA SER A 77 -2.11 -9.10 16.00
C SER A 77 -3.61 -9.42 15.95
N PHE A 78 -4.40 -8.61 15.27
CA PHE A 78 -5.80 -8.95 15.04
C PHE A 78 -5.90 -10.24 14.24
N ARG A 79 -7.00 -10.98 14.44
CA ARG A 79 -7.21 -12.25 13.78
C ARG A 79 -7.48 -12.05 12.29
N ASP A 80 -6.70 -12.75 11.45
CA ASP A 80 -6.86 -12.80 9.99
C ASP A 80 -8.25 -13.34 9.60
N GLY A 81 -8.90 -12.69 8.63
CA GLY A 81 -10.23 -13.02 8.15
C GLY A 81 -11.36 -12.52 9.05
N PHE A 82 -11.08 -11.86 10.17
CA PHE A 82 -12.08 -11.50 11.18
C PHE A 82 -12.19 -10.00 11.48
N LEU A 83 -11.47 -9.13 10.76
CA LEU A 83 -11.48 -7.69 11.07
C LEU A 83 -12.89 -7.09 11.12
N PRO A 84 -13.82 -7.39 10.18
CA PRO A 84 -15.19 -6.87 10.25
C PRO A 84 -15.98 -7.35 11.48
N TYR A 85 -15.68 -8.56 11.97
CA TYR A 85 -16.39 -9.19 13.08
C TYR A 85 -15.87 -8.74 14.45
N ILE A 86 -14.73 -8.06 14.47
CA ILE A 86 -14.15 -7.42 15.67
C ILE A 86 -14.01 -5.91 15.45
N GLY A 87 -15.02 -5.31 14.84
CA GLY A 87 -14.99 -3.93 14.34
C GLY A 87 -14.63 -2.88 15.39
N THR A 88 -15.12 -3.00 16.64
CA THR A 88 -14.86 -2.01 17.68
C THR A 88 -13.37 -1.83 17.99
N PRO A 89 -12.58 -2.84 18.39
CA PRO A 89 -11.16 -2.65 18.69
C PRO A 89 -10.35 -2.23 17.46
N VAL A 90 -10.75 -2.66 16.25
CA VAL A 90 -10.09 -2.20 15.02
C VAL A 90 -10.40 -0.72 14.79
N LYS A 91 -11.64 -0.29 14.98
CA LYS A 91 -12.03 1.13 14.88
C LYS A 91 -11.31 2.01 15.91
N GLU A 92 -11.19 1.56 17.15
CA GLU A 92 -10.42 2.25 18.19
C GLU A 92 -8.98 2.46 17.79
N CYS A 93 -8.34 1.43 17.17
CA CYS A 93 -6.99 1.53 16.63
C CYS A 93 -6.88 2.65 15.56
N PHE A 94 -7.89 2.83 14.70
CA PHE A 94 -7.92 3.93 13.74
C PHE A 94 -8.10 5.30 14.38
N GLU A 95 -8.88 5.39 15.44
CA GLU A 95 -9.05 6.65 16.20
C GLU A 95 -7.76 7.06 16.94
N GLU A 96 -7.02 6.09 17.47
CA GLU A 96 -5.69 6.32 18.05
C GLU A 96 -4.70 6.77 16.96
N LEU A 97 -4.67 6.09 15.82
CA LEU A 97 -3.82 6.43 14.69
C LEU A 97 -4.06 7.86 14.21
N LYS A 98 -5.32 8.27 14.08
CA LYS A 98 -5.71 9.63 13.68
C LYS A 98 -5.16 10.71 14.62
N LYS A 99 -5.08 10.42 15.93
CA LYS A 99 -4.50 11.34 16.91
C LYS A 99 -2.98 11.39 16.84
N ALA A 100 -2.35 10.24 16.55
CA ALA A 100 -0.90 10.09 16.53
C ALA A 100 -0.25 10.61 15.23
N PHE A 101 -0.96 10.53 14.09
CA PHE A 101 -0.38 10.83 12.79
C PHE A 101 -1.39 11.50 11.85
N VAL A 102 -1.03 12.66 11.32
CA VAL A 102 -1.83 13.40 10.32
C VAL A 102 -1.12 13.27 8.97
N PRO A 103 -1.54 12.38 8.07
CA PRO A 103 -0.88 12.13 6.78
C PRO A 103 -1.29 13.16 5.73
N ASP A 104 -0.44 13.37 4.73
CA ASP A 104 -0.79 14.07 3.49
C ASP A 104 -1.42 13.09 2.47
N VAL A 105 -0.85 11.88 2.41
CA VAL A 105 -1.29 10.80 1.51
C VAL A 105 -1.46 9.50 2.29
N ILE A 106 -2.51 8.75 1.97
CA ILE A 106 -2.80 7.46 2.58
C ILE A 106 -2.89 6.39 1.49
N PHE A 107 -2.14 5.32 1.64
CA PHE A 107 -2.30 4.09 0.87
C PHE A 107 -3.07 3.07 1.69
N THR A 108 -4.13 2.49 1.11
CA THR A 108 -5.03 1.53 1.75
C THR A 108 -5.48 0.48 0.74
N PRO A 109 -5.92 -0.73 1.15
CA PRO A 109 -6.52 -1.69 0.23
C PRO A 109 -7.74 -1.11 -0.50
N SER A 110 -8.04 -1.66 -1.68
CA SER A 110 -9.20 -1.20 -2.46
C SER A 110 -10.53 -1.60 -1.81
N ARG A 111 -11.53 -0.72 -1.91
CA ARG A 111 -12.93 -1.02 -1.54
C ARG A 111 -13.57 -2.09 -2.42
N HIS A 112 -13.03 -2.31 -3.60
CA HIS A 112 -13.53 -3.28 -4.57
C HIS A 112 -12.89 -4.65 -4.42
N ASP A 113 -11.92 -4.77 -3.53
CA ASP A 113 -11.32 -6.04 -3.17
C ASP A 113 -12.37 -6.97 -2.53
N LEU A 114 -12.42 -8.24 -2.95
CA LEU A 114 -13.41 -9.19 -2.45
C LEU A 114 -13.03 -9.78 -1.09
N HIS A 115 -11.80 -9.59 -0.62
CA HIS A 115 -11.43 -9.96 0.74
C HIS A 115 -12.10 -9.02 1.75
N GLN A 116 -12.86 -9.57 2.69
CA GLN A 116 -13.63 -8.79 3.67
C GLN A 116 -12.78 -7.84 4.53
N ASP A 117 -11.57 -8.29 4.93
CA ASP A 117 -10.67 -7.46 5.74
C ASP A 117 -10.14 -6.26 4.95
N HIS A 118 -9.83 -6.43 3.65
CA HIS A 118 -9.40 -5.34 2.77
C HIS A 118 -10.47 -4.27 2.64
N ARG A 119 -11.71 -4.68 2.35
CA ARG A 119 -12.86 -3.75 2.27
C ARG A 119 -13.06 -3.00 3.56
N PHE A 120 -12.99 -3.71 4.69
CA PHE A 120 -13.20 -3.13 6.01
C PHE A 120 -12.10 -2.10 6.36
N VAL A 121 -10.83 -2.40 6.10
CA VAL A 121 -9.72 -1.46 6.28
C VAL A 121 -9.91 -0.22 5.40
N CYS A 122 -10.30 -0.39 4.13
CA CYS A 122 -10.62 0.71 3.25
C CYS A 122 -11.77 1.57 3.78
N GLU A 123 -12.85 0.96 4.24
CA GLU A 123 -14.02 1.65 4.80
C GLU A 123 -13.64 2.46 6.04
N LEU A 124 -12.91 1.88 6.98
CA LEU A 124 -12.42 2.57 8.17
C LEU A 124 -11.48 3.72 7.81
N THR A 125 -10.62 3.55 6.79
CA THR A 125 -9.73 4.59 6.29
C THR A 125 -10.55 5.81 5.83
N TRP A 126 -11.56 5.60 4.99
CA TRP A 126 -12.42 6.68 4.49
C TRP A 126 -13.26 7.32 5.61
N ASN A 127 -13.72 6.55 6.56
CA ASN A 127 -14.50 7.07 7.69
C ASN A 127 -13.64 7.91 8.65
N THR A 128 -12.36 7.59 8.76
CA THR A 128 -11.44 8.25 9.70
C THR A 128 -10.76 9.47 9.08
N PHE A 129 -10.33 9.38 7.80
CA PHE A 129 -9.50 10.38 7.12
C PHE A 129 -10.24 11.06 5.95
N ARG A 130 -11.39 11.67 6.21
CA ARG A 130 -12.31 12.20 5.19
C ARG A 130 -11.76 13.31 4.30
N ASN A 131 -10.76 14.05 4.78
CA ASN A 131 -10.19 15.22 4.12
C ASN A 131 -8.72 15.02 3.71
N HIS A 132 -8.38 13.80 3.26
CA HIS A 132 -7.03 13.42 2.86
C HIS A 132 -7.03 12.86 1.43
N LEU A 133 -5.86 12.88 0.79
CA LEU A 133 -5.66 12.13 -0.45
C LEU A 133 -5.50 10.66 -0.10
N ILE A 134 -6.47 9.84 -0.51
CA ILE A 134 -6.49 8.41 -0.26
C ILE A 134 -6.35 7.68 -1.61
N LEU A 135 -5.33 6.85 -1.71
CA LEU A 135 -5.03 6.01 -2.86
C LEU A 135 -5.25 4.55 -2.47
N GLU A 136 -6.26 3.93 -3.08
CA GLU A 136 -6.63 2.55 -2.83
C GLU A 136 -5.86 1.64 -3.78
N TYR A 137 -5.02 0.76 -3.25
CA TYR A 137 -4.22 -0.17 -4.04
C TYR A 137 -4.92 -1.51 -4.27
N GLU A 138 -4.49 -2.23 -5.29
CA GLU A 138 -4.98 -3.55 -5.66
C GLU A 138 -4.01 -4.64 -5.19
N ILE A 139 -4.55 -5.80 -4.84
CA ILE A 139 -3.79 -7.02 -4.50
C ILE A 139 -4.19 -8.14 -5.46
N PRO A 140 -3.30 -8.57 -6.38
CA PRO A 140 -3.59 -9.71 -7.23
C PRO A 140 -3.59 -11.01 -6.42
N LYS A 141 -4.70 -11.74 -6.48
CA LYS A 141 -4.94 -13.00 -5.76
C LYS A 141 -6.01 -13.84 -6.44
N TYR A 142 -6.59 -14.82 -5.76
CA TYR A 142 -7.57 -15.76 -6.35
C TYR A 142 -8.92 -15.15 -6.73
N ASP A 143 -9.31 -14.01 -6.17
CA ASP A 143 -10.70 -13.52 -6.18
C ASP A 143 -11.15 -12.93 -7.53
N GLY A 144 -10.22 -12.66 -8.46
CA GLY A 144 -10.56 -12.11 -9.77
C GLY A 144 -11.22 -10.74 -9.72
N ASP A 145 -10.84 -9.92 -8.75
CA ASP A 145 -11.48 -8.66 -8.37
C ASP A 145 -10.73 -7.40 -8.84
N LEU A 146 -9.73 -7.55 -9.71
CA LEU A 146 -9.03 -6.44 -10.32
C LEU A 146 -9.99 -5.56 -11.15
N ARG A 147 -9.85 -4.25 -11.04
CA ARG A 147 -10.70 -3.25 -11.66
C ARG A 147 -9.92 -2.33 -12.60
N SER A 148 -10.56 -1.25 -13.02
CA SER A 148 -9.94 -0.21 -13.85
C SER A 148 -9.49 0.95 -12.95
N PRO A 149 -8.23 0.96 -12.51
CA PRO A 149 -7.69 2.05 -11.70
C PRO A 149 -7.59 3.34 -12.51
N ASN A 150 -7.53 4.48 -11.82
CA ASN A 150 -7.53 5.80 -12.45
C ASN A 150 -6.35 6.69 -12.03
N PHE A 151 -5.45 6.17 -11.21
CA PHE A 151 -4.25 6.86 -10.77
C PHE A 151 -3.05 5.92 -10.92
N PHE A 152 -2.02 6.33 -11.65
CA PHE A 152 -0.89 5.49 -12.00
C PHE A 152 0.43 6.12 -11.57
N VAL A 153 1.32 5.30 -11.04
CA VAL A 153 2.69 5.70 -10.67
C VAL A 153 3.66 4.88 -11.50
N PRO A 154 4.30 5.48 -12.53
CA PRO A 154 5.34 4.81 -13.30
C PRO A 154 6.51 4.37 -12.42
N LEU A 155 7.00 3.16 -12.63
CA LEU A 155 8.11 2.58 -11.86
C LEU A 155 9.29 2.28 -12.78
N SER A 156 10.51 2.57 -12.33
CA SER A 156 11.71 2.09 -13.01
C SER A 156 11.84 0.57 -12.87
N GLU A 157 12.51 -0.06 -13.82
CA GLU A 157 12.78 -1.50 -13.76
C GLU A 157 13.58 -1.89 -12.50
N ALA A 158 14.47 -1.01 -12.04
CA ALA A 158 15.25 -1.22 -10.82
C ALA A 158 14.36 -1.25 -9.59
N ILE A 159 13.35 -0.37 -9.50
CA ILE A 159 12.34 -0.37 -8.43
C ILE A 159 11.51 -1.64 -8.49
N CYS A 160 11.04 -2.05 -9.68
CA CYS A 160 10.26 -3.28 -9.84
C CYS A 160 11.04 -4.51 -9.34
N ARG A 161 12.28 -4.67 -9.79
CA ARG A 161 13.16 -5.76 -9.31
C ARG A 161 13.40 -5.68 -7.80
N SER A 162 13.64 -4.50 -7.26
CA SER A 162 13.85 -4.30 -5.82
C SER A 162 12.61 -4.69 -5.00
N LYS A 163 11.42 -4.30 -5.46
CA LYS A 163 10.15 -4.68 -4.84
C LYS A 163 9.96 -6.20 -4.84
N VAL A 164 10.07 -6.84 -6.00
CA VAL A 164 9.84 -8.29 -6.14
C VAL A 164 10.86 -9.09 -5.33
N ASN A 165 12.14 -8.74 -5.41
CA ASN A 165 13.19 -9.39 -4.62
C ASN A 165 12.92 -9.31 -3.10
N LYS A 166 12.39 -8.18 -2.61
CA LYS A 166 12.03 -8.03 -1.21
C LYS A 166 10.80 -8.88 -0.84
N LEU A 167 9.76 -8.89 -1.68
CA LEU A 167 8.59 -9.76 -1.47
C LEU A 167 9.02 -11.21 -1.35
N MET A 168 9.78 -11.72 -2.33
CA MET A 168 10.25 -13.11 -2.32
C MET A 168 11.20 -13.41 -1.16
N ARG A 169 11.96 -12.44 -0.69
CA ARG A 169 12.91 -12.62 0.41
C ARG A 169 12.23 -12.70 1.77
N TYR A 170 11.28 -11.82 2.04
CA TYR A 170 10.77 -11.60 3.39
C TYR A 170 9.50 -12.38 3.71
N PHE A 171 8.71 -12.78 2.71
CA PHE A 171 7.45 -13.51 2.92
C PHE A 171 7.59 -15.00 2.59
N GLY A 172 8.46 -15.68 3.30
CA GLY A 172 8.70 -17.12 3.16
C GLY A 172 7.45 -17.97 3.35
N SER A 173 6.59 -17.57 4.30
CA SER A 173 5.32 -18.23 4.60
C SER A 173 4.31 -18.19 3.44
N GLN A 174 4.50 -17.32 2.45
CA GLN A 174 3.58 -17.17 1.31
C GLN A 174 4.03 -17.90 0.04
N ARG A 175 5.27 -18.35 -0.04
CA ARG A 175 5.86 -18.92 -1.26
C ARG A 175 5.19 -20.19 -1.78
N ASN A 176 4.44 -20.88 -0.94
CA ASN A 176 3.69 -22.08 -1.34
C ASN A 176 2.35 -21.75 -1.99
N LYS A 177 1.93 -20.49 -2.01
CA LYS A 177 0.70 -20.04 -2.66
C LYS A 177 0.97 -19.80 -4.14
N GLN A 178 0.12 -20.36 -5.02
CA GLN A 178 0.28 -20.25 -6.47
C GLN A 178 0.38 -18.80 -6.96
N TRP A 179 -0.38 -17.89 -6.36
CA TRP A 179 -0.40 -16.48 -6.74
C TRP A 179 0.80 -15.68 -6.20
N PHE A 180 1.56 -16.20 -5.22
CA PHE A 180 2.71 -15.49 -4.67
C PHE A 180 3.97 -15.82 -5.47
N SER A 181 4.14 -15.22 -6.62
CA SER A 181 5.23 -15.49 -7.54
C SER A 181 5.82 -14.22 -8.15
N GLU A 182 7.10 -14.30 -8.54
CA GLU A 182 7.80 -13.20 -9.22
C GLU A 182 7.09 -12.82 -10.52
N ASP A 183 6.66 -13.81 -11.29
CA ASP A 183 6.00 -13.60 -12.58
C ASP A 183 4.68 -12.85 -12.44
N LEU A 184 3.88 -13.18 -11.40
CA LEU A 184 2.63 -12.47 -11.14
C LEU A 184 2.91 -11.00 -10.79
N PHE A 185 3.85 -10.75 -9.89
CA PHE A 185 4.15 -9.38 -9.47
C PHE A 185 4.74 -8.55 -10.61
N HIS A 186 5.66 -9.08 -11.40
CA HIS A 186 6.18 -8.42 -12.59
C HIS A 186 5.09 -8.22 -13.65
N GLY A 187 4.31 -9.25 -13.95
CA GLY A 187 3.22 -9.21 -14.91
C GLY A 187 2.15 -8.18 -14.54
N PHE A 188 1.81 -8.08 -13.26
CA PHE A 188 0.83 -7.12 -12.78
C PHE A 188 1.32 -5.67 -12.94
N MET A 189 2.55 -5.36 -12.52
CA MET A 189 3.14 -4.03 -12.74
C MET A 189 3.29 -3.71 -14.24
N ARG A 190 3.56 -4.73 -15.08
CA ARG A 190 3.63 -4.58 -16.54
C ARG A 190 2.27 -4.25 -17.14
N LEU A 191 1.21 -4.95 -16.72
CA LEU A 191 -0.17 -4.68 -17.16
C LEU A 191 -0.54 -3.21 -16.87
N ARG A 192 -0.34 -2.76 -15.64
CA ARG A 192 -0.62 -1.39 -15.23
C ARG A 192 0.28 -0.36 -15.93
N GLY A 193 1.50 -0.76 -16.26
CA GLY A 193 2.42 0.05 -17.07
C GLY A 193 1.94 0.28 -18.50
N VAL A 194 1.34 -0.74 -19.14
CA VAL A 194 0.71 -0.63 -20.47
C VAL A 194 -0.49 0.31 -20.43
N GLU A 195 -1.39 0.12 -19.47
CA GLU A 195 -2.58 0.98 -19.29
C GLU A 195 -2.20 2.44 -19.05
N ALA A 196 -1.12 2.67 -18.30
CA ALA A 196 -0.58 4.00 -18.03
C ALA A 196 0.16 4.64 -19.21
N SER A 197 0.46 3.90 -20.28
CA SER A 197 1.44 4.30 -21.29
C SER A 197 2.77 4.73 -20.63
N SER A 198 3.20 3.98 -19.61
CA SER A 198 4.39 4.29 -18.83
C SER A 198 5.64 4.25 -19.70
N PRO A 199 6.51 5.27 -19.65
CA PRO A 199 7.76 5.28 -20.42
C PRO A 199 8.72 4.15 -20.01
N THR A 200 8.58 3.65 -18.81
CA THR A 200 9.36 2.53 -18.25
C THR A 200 8.67 1.18 -18.44
N CYS A 201 7.50 1.15 -19.03
CA CYS A 201 6.65 -0.02 -19.23
C CYS A 201 6.08 -0.65 -17.93
N TYR A 202 6.36 -0.10 -16.77
CA TYR A 202 5.87 -0.59 -15.48
C TYR A 202 5.18 0.54 -14.71
N ALA A 203 4.14 0.19 -13.96
CA ALA A 203 3.48 1.08 -13.02
C ALA A 203 2.83 0.31 -11.87
N GLU A 204 2.65 0.95 -10.74
CA GLU A 204 1.60 0.63 -9.79
C GLU A 204 0.38 1.51 -10.06
N ALA A 205 -0.79 0.99 -9.72
CA ALA A 205 -2.04 1.68 -10.00
C ALA A 205 -2.96 1.68 -8.79
N PHE A 206 -3.76 2.74 -8.71
CA PHE A 206 -4.60 3.03 -7.56
C PHE A 206 -5.97 3.50 -8.01
N HIS A 207 -6.96 3.33 -7.14
CA HIS A 207 -8.24 4.00 -7.25
C HIS A 207 -8.22 5.27 -6.38
N CYS A 208 -8.37 6.43 -7.03
CA CYS A 208 -8.51 7.72 -6.37
C CYS A 208 -9.95 8.20 -6.50
N ARG A 209 -10.70 8.25 -5.38
CA ARG A 209 -12.12 8.66 -5.43
C ARG A 209 -12.31 10.15 -5.56
N LYS A 210 -11.42 10.93 -4.96
CA LYS A 210 -11.48 12.39 -4.99
C LYS A 210 -10.10 13.00 -4.92
N MET A 211 -9.90 14.02 -5.70
CA MET A 211 -8.67 14.80 -5.74
C MET A 211 -9.05 16.26 -5.95
N LEU A 212 -8.34 17.15 -5.29
CA LEU A 212 -8.49 18.59 -5.47
C LEU A 212 -7.44 19.07 -6.49
N LEU A 213 -7.87 19.79 -7.52
CA LEU A 213 -6.99 20.54 -8.39
C LEU A 213 -7.01 22.00 -7.94
N ASP A 214 -5.90 22.46 -7.38
CA ASP A 214 -5.74 23.87 -7.03
C ASP A 214 -5.24 24.65 -8.25
N CYS A 215 -6.03 25.63 -8.69
CA CYS A 215 -5.72 26.52 -9.81
C CYS A 215 -5.29 27.92 -9.34
N HIS A 216 -5.15 28.12 -8.03
CA HIS A 216 -4.71 29.39 -7.48
C HIS A 216 -3.18 29.45 -7.42
N ARG A 217 -2.64 30.67 -7.70
CA ARG A 217 -1.19 30.97 -7.63
C ARG A 217 -0.78 31.36 -6.23
#